data_add227ff8f5fd825f634dd92d56b3fe1
#
_entry.id   add227ff8f5fd825f634dd92d56b3fe1
#
_cell.length_a   1.000
_cell.length_b   1.000
_cell.length_c   1.000
_cell.angle_alpha   90.00
_cell.angle_beta   90.00
_cell.angle_gamma   90.00
#
_symmetry.space_group_name_H-M   'P 1'
#
loop_
_entity.id
_entity.type
_entity.pdbx_description
1 polymer ?
#
loop_
_entity_poly.entity_id
_entity_poly.type
_entity_poly.pdbx_seq_one_letter_code
_entity_poly.pdbx_strand_id
1 'polypeptide(L)'
;MKALIGKFLEHLRVETNASVHTLRSYATDLEQFRSFLLSKDFSIDEKSGDVSVEKVDHLAIRAYLSHLYRSHKKSSLARKLAAQRSFFRYLVEEGFLAQNPAEIVATPKQEKPLPTFLPVDEVFSLLETPDRSTTWGARDRAILETLYSCGIRVSELTGLSEGDVDFSLGILKVYGKGRKERIVPIGEKALAAIREYLPQRDRILGGLGHKGRGSPLFINARGGRLTSRSVARILHKYILKCGLLRKVSPHALRHSFATHLLDAGADLRAIQELLGHVSLSTTQRYTHVSVDKLMEVYDRAHPRAK
;
A
#
# COMPACT_ATOMS: atom_id res chain seq x y z
N MET A 1 -12.05 -6.29 -28.54
CA MET A 1 -11.38 -5.65 -27.38
C MET A 1 -11.32 -6.54 -26.14
N LYS A 2 -12.39 -7.21 -25.71
CA LYS A 2 -12.41 -8.04 -24.49
C LYS A 2 -11.31 -9.11 -24.45
N ALA A 3 -11.14 -9.88 -25.52
CA ALA A 3 -10.10 -10.91 -25.59
C ALA A 3 -8.68 -10.32 -25.50
N LEU A 4 -8.43 -9.15 -26.10
CA LEU A 4 -7.15 -8.46 -26.06
C LEU A 4 -6.83 -7.92 -24.67
N ILE A 5 -7.84 -7.46 -23.91
CA ILE A 5 -7.67 -7.10 -22.48
C ILE A 5 -7.21 -8.32 -21.69
N GLY A 6 -7.77 -9.50 -21.93
CA GLY A 6 -7.34 -10.74 -21.29
C GLY A 6 -5.88 -11.07 -21.58
N LYS A 7 -5.44 -11.00 -22.84
CA LYS A 7 -4.04 -11.22 -23.24
C LYS A 7 -3.09 -10.20 -22.57
N PHE A 8 -3.46 -8.94 -22.56
CA PHE A 8 -2.68 -7.88 -21.91
C PHE A 8 -2.50 -8.12 -20.41
N LEU A 9 -3.56 -8.52 -19.70
CA LEU A 9 -3.46 -8.81 -18.26
C LEU A 9 -2.57 -10.03 -18.00
N GLU A 10 -2.59 -11.01 -18.87
CA GLU A 10 -1.68 -12.17 -18.80
C GLU A 10 -0.22 -11.77 -19.05
N HIS A 11 0.04 -10.97 -20.09
CA HIS A 11 1.37 -10.38 -20.34
C HIS A 11 1.88 -9.61 -19.11
N LEU A 12 1.04 -8.74 -18.52
CA LEU A 12 1.42 -8.02 -17.30
C LEU A 12 1.73 -8.96 -16.12
N ARG A 13 1.01 -10.08 -16.02
CA ARG A 13 1.22 -11.08 -14.97
C ARG A 13 2.55 -11.80 -15.13
N VAL A 14 2.84 -12.26 -16.34
CA VAL A 14 3.96 -13.16 -16.64
C VAL A 14 5.25 -12.38 -16.86
N GLU A 15 5.23 -11.38 -17.73
CA GLU A 15 6.46 -10.71 -18.18
C GLU A 15 6.86 -9.53 -17.27
N THR A 16 5.86 -8.76 -16.79
CA THR A 16 6.18 -7.61 -15.93
C THR A 16 6.06 -7.90 -14.43
N ASN A 17 5.64 -9.11 -14.05
CA ASN A 17 5.38 -9.51 -12.67
C ASN A 17 4.54 -8.47 -11.91
N ALA A 18 3.48 -7.98 -12.57
CA ALA A 18 2.62 -6.95 -12.01
C ALA A 18 1.87 -7.47 -10.78
N SER A 19 1.69 -6.59 -9.78
CA SER A 19 0.98 -6.97 -8.57
C SER A 19 -0.49 -7.31 -8.84
N VAL A 20 -1.09 -8.21 -8.04
CA VAL A 20 -2.52 -8.57 -8.12
C VAL A 20 -3.41 -7.30 -8.06
N HIS A 21 -3.01 -6.29 -7.28
CA HIS A 21 -3.74 -5.01 -7.21
C HIS A 21 -3.64 -4.21 -8.50
N THR A 22 -2.50 -4.20 -9.17
CA THR A 22 -2.30 -3.55 -10.48
C THR A 22 -3.16 -4.24 -11.53
N LEU A 23 -3.08 -5.57 -11.61
CA LEU A 23 -3.89 -6.36 -12.54
C LEU A 23 -5.39 -6.10 -12.35
N ARG A 24 -5.89 -6.15 -11.11
CA ARG A 24 -7.29 -5.89 -10.79
C ARG A 24 -7.71 -4.46 -11.17
N SER A 25 -6.86 -3.48 -10.88
CA SER A 25 -7.15 -2.07 -11.20
C SER A 25 -7.21 -1.85 -12.72
N TYR A 26 -6.25 -2.40 -13.45
CA TYR A 26 -6.21 -2.28 -14.91
C TYR A 26 -7.37 -3.03 -15.58
N ALA A 27 -7.67 -4.25 -15.11
CA ALA A 27 -8.84 -5.00 -15.58
C ALA A 27 -10.14 -4.18 -15.43
N THR A 28 -10.35 -3.62 -14.23
CA THR A 28 -11.54 -2.79 -13.95
C THR A 28 -11.58 -1.53 -14.81
N ASP A 29 -10.45 -0.83 -14.96
CA ASP A 29 -10.37 0.41 -15.72
C ASP A 29 -10.61 0.19 -17.23
N LEU A 30 -10.03 -0.86 -17.79
CA LEU A 30 -10.16 -1.19 -19.20
C LEU A 30 -11.57 -1.74 -19.53
N GLU A 31 -12.18 -2.52 -18.63
CA GLU A 31 -13.55 -2.98 -18.83
C GLU A 31 -14.57 -1.84 -18.73
N GLN A 32 -14.34 -0.87 -17.81
CA GLN A 32 -15.17 0.35 -17.77
C GLN A 32 -15.02 1.18 -19.04
N PHE A 33 -13.82 1.29 -19.59
CA PHE A 33 -13.59 1.97 -20.87
C PHE A 33 -14.30 1.25 -22.02
N ARG A 34 -14.14 -0.07 -22.12
CA ARG A 34 -14.84 -0.89 -23.10
C ARG A 34 -16.36 -0.73 -23.02
N SER A 35 -16.91 -0.80 -21.81
CA SER A 35 -18.35 -0.63 -21.57
C SER A 35 -18.86 0.76 -22.00
N PHE A 36 -18.06 1.81 -21.76
CA PHE A 36 -18.39 3.15 -22.23
C PHE A 36 -18.43 3.22 -23.77
N LEU A 37 -17.44 2.67 -24.46
CA LEU A 37 -17.39 2.66 -25.92
C LEU A 37 -18.59 1.94 -26.51
N LEU A 38 -18.98 0.79 -25.94
CA LEU A 38 -20.18 0.06 -26.34
C LEU A 38 -21.47 0.87 -26.13
N SER A 39 -21.58 1.56 -24.98
CA SER A 39 -22.77 2.36 -24.65
C SER A 39 -22.95 3.60 -25.52
N LYS A 40 -21.93 4.00 -26.25
CA LYS A 40 -21.91 5.18 -27.13
C LYS A 40 -21.74 4.82 -28.59
N ASP A 41 -21.85 3.53 -28.93
CA ASP A 41 -21.64 3.00 -30.28
C ASP A 41 -20.29 3.41 -30.90
N PHE A 42 -19.29 3.69 -30.04
CA PHE A 42 -17.95 4.01 -30.51
C PHE A 42 -17.21 2.76 -30.96
N SER A 43 -16.78 2.75 -32.22
CA SER A 43 -15.81 1.76 -32.70
C SER A 43 -16.29 0.30 -32.62
N ILE A 44 -17.57 0.03 -32.77
CA ILE A 44 -18.12 -1.34 -32.74
C ILE A 44 -17.74 -2.10 -34.00
N ASP A 45 -17.37 -3.35 -33.86
CA ASP A 45 -17.26 -4.33 -34.91
C ASP A 45 -18.60 -5.07 -35.04
N GLU A 46 -19.28 -4.87 -36.17
CA GLU A 46 -20.60 -5.45 -36.45
C GLU A 46 -20.63 -6.98 -36.40
N LYS A 47 -19.49 -7.64 -36.69
CA LYS A 47 -19.41 -9.11 -36.70
C LYS A 47 -19.31 -9.70 -35.29
N SER A 48 -18.56 -9.05 -34.40
CA SER A 48 -18.32 -9.55 -33.03
C SER A 48 -19.24 -8.93 -31.99
N GLY A 49 -19.88 -7.79 -32.29
CA GLY A 49 -20.64 -7.00 -31.31
C GLY A 49 -19.78 -6.41 -30.21
N ASP A 50 -18.45 -6.42 -30.37
CA ASP A 50 -17.49 -5.86 -29.40
C ASP A 50 -16.76 -4.66 -30.02
N VAL A 51 -15.99 -3.94 -29.20
CA VAL A 51 -15.17 -2.81 -29.66
C VAL A 51 -14.01 -3.31 -30.53
N SER A 52 -13.88 -2.76 -31.74
CA SER A 52 -12.66 -2.89 -32.58
C SER A 52 -11.60 -1.92 -32.08
N VAL A 53 -10.46 -2.42 -31.63
CA VAL A 53 -9.37 -1.58 -31.11
C VAL A 53 -8.75 -0.69 -32.18
N GLU A 54 -8.80 -1.10 -33.44
CA GLU A 54 -8.27 -0.38 -34.61
C GLU A 54 -9.05 0.91 -34.91
N LYS A 55 -10.34 0.92 -34.54
CA LYS A 55 -11.23 2.09 -34.71
C LYS A 55 -11.21 3.04 -33.50
N VAL A 56 -10.52 2.68 -32.40
CA VAL A 56 -10.42 3.54 -31.21
C VAL A 56 -9.38 4.61 -31.42
N ASP A 57 -9.82 5.85 -31.47
CA ASP A 57 -8.94 7.02 -31.62
C ASP A 57 -8.79 7.81 -30.30
N HIS A 58 -8.00 8.86 -30.35
CA HIS A 58 -7.78 9.75 -29.21
C HIS A 58 -9.04 10.54 -28.81
N LEU A 59 -9.99 10.74 -29.74
CA LEU A 59 -11.26 11.44 -29.44
C LEU A 59 -12.17 10.56 -28.58
N ALA A 60 -12.25 9.27 -28.86
CA ALA A 60 -12.98 8.30 -28.03
C ALA A 60 -12.42 8.26 -26.59
N ILE A 61 -11.08 8.29 -26.43
CA ILE A 61 -10.43 8.34 -25.13
C ILE A 61 -10.74 9.66 -24.40
N ARG A 62 -10.68 10.80 -25.09
CA ARG A 62 -11.05 12.09 -24.52
C ARG A 62 -12.52 12.15 -24.10
N ALA A 63 -13.43 11.61 -24.92
CA ALA A 63 -14.84 11.53 -24.60
C ALA A 63 -15.09 10.71 -23.31
N TYR A 64 -14.39 9.58 -23.16
CA TYR A 64 -14.45 8.79 -21.92
C TYR A 64 -13.97 9.57 -20.69
N LEU A 65 -12.82 10.22 -20.78
CA LEU A 65 -12.29 11.01 -19.65
C LEU A 65 -13.21 12.19 -19.31
N SER A 66 -13.79 12.86 -20.32
CA SER A 66 -14.77 13.94 -20.11
C SER A 66 -16.05 13.43 -19.45
N HIS A 67 -16.55 12.26 -19.85
CA HIS A 67 -17.69 11.61 -19.21
C HIS A 67 -17.46 11.36 -17.70
N LEU A 68 -16.26 10.99 -17.32
CA LEU A 68 -15.90 10.70 -15.93
C LEU A 68 -15.51 11.94 -15.12
N TYR A 69 -15.22 13.06 -15.76
CA TYR A 69 -14.64 14.25 -15.13
C TYR A 69 -15.48 14.80 -13.97
N ARG A 70 -16.81 14.75 -14.07
CA ARG A 70 -17.72 15.25 -13.03
C ARG A 70 -17.85 14.32 -11.82
N SER A 71 -17.62 13.03 -12.00
CA SER A 71 -17.86 11.99 -10.97
C SER A 71 -16.57 11.41 -10.35
N HIS A 72 -15.41 11.68 -10.94
CA HIS A 72 -14.14 11.08 -10.53
C HIS A 72 -13.08 12.14 -10.22
N LYS A 73 -12.21 11.82 -9.25
CA LYS A 73 -11.04 12.66 -8.94
C LYS A 73 -10.04 12.67 -10.09
N LYS A 74 -9.33 13.77 -10.30
CA LYS A 74 -8.26 13.91 -11.32
C LYS A 74 -7.21 12.80 -11.24
N SER A 75 -6.85 12.33 -10.02
CA SER A 75 -5.94 11.20 -9.82
C SER A 75 -6.49 9.86 -10.34
N SER A 76 -7.80 9.63 -10.21
CA SER A 76 -8.45 8.45 -10.76
C SER A 76 -8.48 8.49 -12.29
N LEU A 77 -8.74 9.66 -12.88
CA LEU A 77 -8.69 9.84 -14.33
C LEU A 77 -7.29 9.61 -14.88
N ALA A 78 -6.26 10.15 -14.21
CA ALA A 78 -4.87 9.93 -14.58
C ALA A 78 -4.48 8.44 -14.54
N ARG A 79 -4.92 7.68 -13.51
CA ARG A 79 -4.70 6.24 -13.42
C ARG A 79 -5.39 5.48 -14.55
N LYS A 80 -6.65 5.83 -14.86
CA LYS A 80 -7.41 5.23 -15.98
C LYS A 80 -6.73 5.48 -17.32
N LEU A 81 -6.25 6.69 -17.56
CA LEU A 81 -5.48 7.01 -18.77
C LEU A 81 -4.14 6.24 -18.81
N ALA A 82 -3.47 6.06 -17.68
CA ALA A 82 -2.25 5.25 -17.61
C ALA A 82 -2.52 3.78 -17.96
N ALA A 83 -3.65 3.21 -17.50
CA ALA A 83 -4.05 1.86 -17.86
C ALA A 83 -4.33 1.73 -19.37
N GLN A 84 -5.00 2.73 -19.98
CA GLN A 84 -5.24 2.77 -21.43
C GLN A 84 -3.94 2.89 -22.21
N ARG A 85 -3.02 3.79 -21.81
CA ARG A 85 -1.71 3.93 -22.46
C ARG A 85 -0.91 2.63 -22.42
N SER A 86 -0.91 1.96 -21.27
CA SER A 86 -0.21 0.67 -21.13
C SER A 86 -0.84 -0.40 -22.02
N PHE A 87 -2.17 -0.48 -22.09
CA PHE A 87 -2.87 -1.42 -22.93
C PHE A 87 -2.63 -1.18 -24.42
N PHE A 88 -2.77 0.07 -24.88
CA PHE A 88 -2.53 0.41 -26.30
C PHE A 88 -1.06 0.29 -26.68
N ARG A 89 -0.12 0.54 -25.78
CA ARG A 89 1.31 0.26 -26.02
C ARG A 89 1.54 -1.22 -26.25
N TYR A 90 1.00 -2.09 -25.40
CA TYR A 90 1.05 -3.53 -25.61
C TYR A 90 0.46 -3.95 -26.97
N LEU A 91 -0.64 -3.35 -27.41
CA LEU A 91 -1.22 -3.65 -28.72
C LEU A 91 -0.32 -3.21 -29.90
N VAL A 92 0.45 -2.15 -29.73
CA VAL A 92 1.44 -1.72 -30.74
C VAL A 92 2.64 -2.69 -30.74
N GLU A 93 3.15 -3.09 -29.57
CA GLU A 93 4.26 -4.05 -29.44
C GLU A 93 3.91 -5.42 -30.03
N GLU A 94 2.66 -5.87 -29.90
CA GLU A 94 2.14 -7.11 -30.47
C GLU A 94 1.70 -6.99 -31.95
N GLY A 95 1.84 -5.82 -32.56
CA GLY A 95 1.48 -5.60 -33.96
C GLY A 95 0.00 -5.47 -34.28
N PHE A 96 -0.88 -5.36 -33.27
CA PHE A 96 -2.32 -5.13 -33.49
C PHE A 96 -2.62 -3.69 -33.91
N LEU A 97 -1.78 -2.73 -33.59
CA LEU A 97 -1.92 -1.32 -33.93
C LEU A 97 -0.62 -0.73 -34.43
N ALA A 98 -0.71 0.26 -35.35
CA ALA A 98 0.46 1.00 -35.82
C ALA A 98 0.93 2.05 -34.83
N GLN A 99 0.04 2.62 -34.02
CA GLN A 99 0.34 3.69 -33.06
C GLN A 99 -0.60 3.66 -31.85
N ASN A 100 -0.15 4.23 -30.73
CA ASN A 100 -0.91 4.28 -29.49
C ASN A 100 -1.81 5.54 -29.46
N PRO A 101 -3.15 5.40 -29.57
CA PRO A 101 -4.06 6.56 -29.59
C PRO A 101 -4.12 7.29 -28.24
N ALA A 102 -3.71 6.67 -27.14
CA ALA A 102 -3.71 7.28 -25.81
C ALA A 102 -2.48 8.17 -25.54
N GLU A 103 -1.43 8.08 -26.37
CA GLU A 103 -0.17 8.82 -26.15
C GLU A 103 -0.38 10.34 -26.20
N ILE A 104 -1.15 10.81 -27.20
CA ILE A 104 -1.38 12.26 -27.41
C ILE A 104 -2.42 12.87 -26.47
N VAL A 105 -3.13 12.05 -25.69
CA VAL A 105 -4.12 12.55 -24.73
C VAL A 105 -3.42 13.09 -23.49
N ALA A 106 -3.60 14.38 -23.19
CA ALA A 106 -2.96 15.00 -22.03
C ALA A 106 -3.45 14.40 -20.71
N THR A 107 -2.51 14.13 -19.80
CA THR A 107 -2.84 13.69 -18.44
C THR A 107 -3.49 14.84 -17.66
N PRO A 108 -4.66 14.64 -17.01
CA PRO A 108 -5.27 15.67 -16.17
C PRO A 108 -4.28 16.17 -15.10
N LYS A 109 -4.08 17.49 -15.07
CA LYS A 109 -3.18 18.12 -14.09
C LYS A 109 -3.70 17.84 -12.67
N GLN A 110 -2.91 17.11 -11.90
CA GLN A 110 -3.24 16.79 -10.51
C GLN A 110 -2.76 17.90 -9.59
N GLU A 111 -3.62 18.29 -8.69
CA GLU A 111 -3.20 19.08 -7.52
C GLU A 111 -2.40 18.12 -6.62
N LYS A 112 -1.19 18.51 -6.25
CA LYS A 112 -0.41 17.79 -5.24
C LYS A 112 -0.78 18.37 -3.87
N PRO A 113 -1.73 17.76 -3.14
CA PRO A 113 -1.99 18.22 -1.77
C PRO A 113 -0.68 18.08 -0.98
N LEU A 114 -0.42 19.05 -0.10
CA LEU A 114 0.69 18.94 0.83
C LEU A 114 0.55 17.63 1.60
N PRO A 115 1.63 16.86 1.75
CA PRO A 115 1.59 15.63 2.51
C PRO A 115 1.10 15.92 3.93
N THR A 116 0.08 15.22 4.37
CA THR A 116 -0.42 15.34 5.73
C THR A 116 0.48 14.49 6.64
N PHE A 117 1.21 15.12 7.53
CA PHE A 117 1.89 14.45 8.64
C PHE A 117 1.26 14.89 9.97
N LEU A 118 1.42 14.09 11.00
CA LEU A 118 1.00 14.40 12.38
C LEU A 118 2.21 14.90 13.15
N PRO A 119 2.11 16.01 13.89
CA PRO A 119 3.10 16.38 14.89
C PRO A 119 3.33 15.27 15.91
N VAL A 120 4.49 15.26 16.57
CA VAL A 120 4.89 14.22 17.54
C VAL A 120 3.84 14.04 18.64
N ASP A 121 3.34 15.15 19.20
CA ASP A 121 2.34 15.13 20.29
C ASP A 121 1.01 14.53 19.85
N GLU A 122 0.56 14.84 18.62
CA GLU A 122 -0.66 14.24 18.05
C GLU A 122 -0.50 12.73 17.81
N VAL A 123 0.69 12.31 17.37
CA VAL A 123 0.99 10.87 17.24
C VAL A 123 0.96 10.21 18.61
N PHE A 124 1.58 10.78 19.62
CA PHE A 124 1.60 10.19 20.96
C PHE A 124 0.21 10.08 21.56
N SER A 125 -0.61 11.12 21.45
CA SER A 125 -2.01 11.09 21.84
C SER A 125 -2.77 9.96 21.13
N LEU A 126 -2.58 9.81 19.83
CA LEU A 126 -3.19 8.74 19.03
C LEU A 126 -2.78 7.34 19.51
N LEU A 127 -1.48 7.12 19.79
CA LEU A 127 -0.94 5.84 20.22
C LEU A 127 -1.40 5.44 21.62
N GLU A 128 -1.73 6.40 22.48
CA GLU A 128 -2.17 6.19 23.86
C GLU A 128 -3.70 6.06 24.01
N THR A 129 -4.45 6.43 22.98
CA THR A 129 -5.93 6.39 23.01
C THR A 129 -6.55 4.98 23.12
N PRO A 130 -5.96 3.89 22.54
CA PRO A 130 -6.53 2.56 22.68
C PRO A 130 -6.57 2.08 24.14
N ASP A 131 -7.74 1.58 24.59
CA ASP A 131 -7.92 1.04 25.93
C ASP A 131 -7.22 -0.33 26.07
N ARG A 132 -6.10 -0.36 26.77
CA ARG A 132 -5.23 -1.52 26.98
C ARG A 132 -5.90 -2.65 27.78
N SER A 133 -6.93 -2.33 28.57
CA SER A 133 -7.64 -3.33 29.39
C SER A 133 -8.46 -4.30 28.53
N THR A 134 -8.80 -3.89 27.30
CA THR A 134 -9.59 -4.72 26.37
C THR A 134 -8.70 -5.43 25.34
N THR A 135 -9.04 -6.65 24.97
CA THR A 135 -8.32 -7.43 23.96
C THR A 135 -8.13 -6.69 22.64
N TRP A 136 -9.19 -6.03 22.17
CA TRP A 136 -9.12 -5.31 20.91
C TRP A 136 -8.40 -3.97 21.02
N GLY A 137 -8.42 -3.35 22.19
CA GLY A 137 -7.66 -2.14 22.44
C GLY A 137 -6.16 -2.41 22.56
N ALA A 138 -5.74 -3.48 23.27
CA ALA A 138 -4.35 -3.92 23.31
C ALA A 138 -3.83 -4.25 21.89
N ARG A 139 -4.60 -4.99 21.08
CA ARG A 139 -4.28 -5.23 19.66
C ARG A 139 -4.14 -3.93 18.88
N ASP A 140 -5.13 -3.05 18.98
CA ASP A 140 -5.18 -1.81 18.20
C ASP A 140 -4.00 -0.91 18.55
N ARG A 141 -3.61 -0.86 19.85
CA ARG A 141 -2.40 -0.17 20.30
C ARG A 141 -1.14 -0.77 19.67
N ALA A 142 -0.97 -2.09 19.73
CA ALA A 142 0.18 -2.76 19.15
C ALA A 142 0.29 -2.50 17.63
N ILE A 143 -0.85 -2.46 16.91
CA ILE A 143 -0.91 -2.10 15.49
C ILE A 143 -0.39 -0.68 15.25
N LEU A 144 -0.91 0.31 16.01
CA LEU A 144 -0.56 1.71 15.83
C LEU A 144 0.90 1.98 16.20
N GLU A 145 1.37 1.42 17.34
CA GLU A 145 2.77 1.50 17.76
C GLU A 145 3.71 0.88 16.69
N THR A 146 3.39 -0.31 16.15
CA THR A 146 4.21 -0.94 15.11
C THR A 146 4.26 -0.12 13.83
N LEU A 147 3.12 0.43 13.38
CA LEU A 147 3.07 1.28 12.19
C LEU A 147 3.95 2.52 12.32
N TYR A 148 3.90 3.18 13.47
CA TYR A 148 4.67 4.39 13.71
C TYR A 148 6.13 4.08 14.02
N SER A 149 6.42 3.09 14.85
CA SER A 149 7.79 2.71 15.22
C SER A 149 8.62 2.26 14.02
N CYS A 150 8.05 1.45 13.12
CA CYS A 150 8.80 0.86 12.01
C CYS A 150 8.61 1.60 10.69
N GLY A 151 7.66 2.51 10.59
CA GLY A 151 7.31 3.19 9.34
C GLY A 151 6.93 2.25 8.20
N ILE A 152 6.48 1.01 8.49
CA ILE A 152 6.14 0.00 7.48
C ILE A 152 4.84 0.29 6.75
N ARG A 153 4.67 -0.30 5.57
CA ARG A 153 3.40 -0.19 4.82
C ARG A 153 2.30 -0.99 5.52
N VAL A 154 1.06 -0.52 5.41
CA VAL A 154 -0.09 -1.24 5.98
C VAL A 154 -0.22 -2.68 5.47
N SER A 155 0.14 -2.94 4.21
CA SER A 155 0.16 -4.29 3.64
C SER A 155 1.26 -5.17 4.23
N GLU A 156 2.40 -4.60 4.58
CA GLU A 156 3.50 -5.27 5.28
C GLU A 156 3.05 -5.63 6.70
N LEU A 157 2.45 -4.69 7.44
CA LEU A 157 1.88 -4.94 8.77
C LEU A 157 0.88 -6.10 8.76
N THR A 158 -0.08 -6.10 7.83
CA THR A 158 -1.10 -7.16 7.77
C THR A 158 -0.54 -8.50 7.34
N GLY A 159 0.64 -8.51 6.71
CA GLY A 159 1.37 -9.72 6.32
C GLY A 159 2.16 -10.36 7.45
N LEU A 160 2.42 -9.64 8.54
CA LEU A 160 3.27 -10.12 9.64
C LEU A 160 2.73 -11.38 10.31
N SER A 161 3.65 -12.26 10.63
CA SER A 161 3.45 -13.42 11.50
C SER A 161 4.23 -13.22 12.80
N GLU A 162 3.92 -13.98 13.83
CA GLU A 162 4.59 -13.89 15.14
C GLU A 162 6.11 -14.08 15.02
N GLY A 163 6.55 -15.04 14.20
CA GLY A 163 7.97 -15.32 13.98
C GLY A 163 8.75 -14.24 13.20
N ASP A 164 8.07 -13.20 12.74
CA ASP A 164 8.71 -12.05 12.07
C ASP A 164 9.21 -10.99 13.06
N VAL A 165 8.87 -11.11 14.35
CA VAL A 165 9.33 -10.21 15.43
C VAL A 165 10.44 -10.86 16.20
N ASP A 166 11.61 -10.26 16.21
CA ASP A 166 12.69 -10.62 17.11
C ASP A 166 12.72 -9.67 18.30
N PHE A 167 12.23 -10.15 19.44
CA PHE A 167 12.13 -9.38 20.69
C PHE A 167 13.48 -9.17 21.36
N SER A 168 14.49 -9.97 21.05
CA SER A 168 15.83 -9.86 21.66
C SER A 168 16.70 -8.86 20.92
N LEU A 169 16.59 -8.84 19.60
CA LEU A 169 17.36 -7.92 18.75
C LEU A 169 16.61 -6.59 18.47
N GLY A 170 15.34 -6.48 18.84
CA GLY A 170 14.55 -5.29 18.53
C GLY A 170 14.35 -5.06 17.03
N ILE A 171 14.14 -6.11 16.29
CA ILE A 171 13.98 -6.07 14.83
C ILE A 171 12.70 -6.75 14.35
N LEU A 172 12.20 -6.25 13.22
CA LEU A 172 11.03 -6.76 12.53
C LEU A 172 11.41 -7.15 11.10
N LYS A 173 11.07 -8.37 10.70
CA LYS A 173 11.25 -8.88 9.36
C LYS A 173 10.01 -8.58 8.53
N VAL A 174 10.15 -7.83 7.44
CA VAL A 174 9.02 -7.43 6.59
C VAL A 174 9.22 -7.83 5.13
N TYR A 175 8.13 -8.19 4.46
CA TYR A 175 8.14 -8.61 3.06
C TYR A 175 7.52 -7.53 2.17
N GLY A 176 8.33 -6.95 1.29
CA GLY A 176 7.93 -5.94 0.33
C GLY A 176 7.38 -6.50 -0.99
N LYS A 177 7.27 -5.64 -1.99
CA LYS A 177 6.85 -6.01 -3.36
C LYS A 177 7.81 -7.09 -3.92
N GLY A 178 7.24 -8.15 -4.48
CA GLY A 178 8.01 -9.27 -5.04
C GLY A 178 8.59 -10.21 -3.96
N ARG A 179 8.03 -10.22 -2.75
CA ARG A 179 8.51 -11.01 -1.59
C ARG A 179 9.96 -10.71 -1.18
N LYS A 180 10.48 -9.53 -1.52
CA LYS A 180 11.78 -9.11 -1.04
C LYS A 180 11.70 -8.84 0.46
N GLU A 181 12.52 -9.56 1.21
CA GLU A 181 12.65 -9.42 2.65
C GLU A 181 13.54 -8.22 2.99
N ARG A 182 13.19 -7.49 4.04
CA ARG A 182 14.05 -6.53 4.70
C ARG A 182 13.83 -6.55 6.20
N ILE A 183 14.87 -6.17 6.94
CA ILE A 183 14.84 -6.00 8.37
C ILE A 183 14.65 -4.52 8.67
N VAL A 184 13.78 -4.21 9.65
CA VAL A 184 13.57 -2.84 10.15
C VAL A 184 13.65 -2.85 11.67
N PRO A 185 14.23 -1.82 12.29
CA PRO A 185 14.20 -1.62 13.75
C PRO A 185 12.75 -1.50 14.24
N ILE A 186 12.53 -1.95 15.49
CA ILE A 186 11.28 -1.77 16.21
C ILE A 186 11.57 -1.32 17.64
N GLY A 187 11.05 -0.17 18.05
CA GLY A 187 11.29 0.42 19.36
C GLY A 187 10.60 -0.35 20.49
N GLU A 188 11.13 -0.17 21.72
CA GLU A 188 10.68 -0.91 22.90
C GLU A 188 9.20 -0.67 23.23
N LYS A 189 8.64 0.52 22.96
CA LYS A 189 7.21 0.80 23.17
C LYS A 189 6.32 -0.07 22.29
N ALA A 190 6.71 -0.31 21.02
CA ALA A 190 5.99 -1.19 20.11
C ALA A 190 6.15 -2.67 20.51
N LEU A 191 7.35 -3.09 20.90
CA LEU A 191 7.61 -4.44 21.42
C LEU A 191 6.80 -4.73 22.68
N ALA A 192 6.76 -3.80 23.63
CA ALA A 192 5.97 -3.91 24.84
C ALA A 192 4.46 -4.03 24.54
N ALA A 193 3.94 -3.23 23.60
CA ALA A 193 2.56 -3.31 23.18
C ALA A 193 2.23 -4.66 22.50
N ILE A 194 3.15 -5.21 21.71
CA ILE A 194 2.99 -6.54 21.12
C ILE A 194 3.02 -7.62 22.22
N ARG A 195 3.97 -7.59 23.16
CA ARG A 195 4.04 -8.54 24.30
C ARG A 195 2.76 -8.54 25.12
N GLU A 196 2.16 -7.35 25.37
CA GLU A 196 0.90 -7.21 26.08
C GLU A 196 -0.29 -7.82 25.33
N TYR A 197 -0.30 -7.74 24.02
CA TYR A 197 -1.36 -8.26 23.17
C TYR A 197 -1.27 -9.78 22.94
N LEU A 198 -0.09 -10.36 22.81
CA LEU A 198 0.11 -11.77 22.44
C LEU A 198 -0.65 -12.78 23.30
N PRO A 199 -0.69 -12.70 24.65
CA PRO A 199 -1.45 -13.66 25.46
C PRO A 199 -2.95 -13.67 25.17
N GLN A 200 -3.52 -12.51 24.84
CA GLN A 200 -4.93 -12.37 24.50
C GLN A 200 -5.22 -12.94 23.11
N ARG A 201 -4.34 -12.70 22.14
CA ARG A 201 -4.38 -13.31 20.81
C ARG A 201 -4.34 -14.83 20.89
N ASP A 202 -3.43 -15.38 21.70
CA ASP A 202 -3.20 -16.82 21.80
C ASP A 202 -4.39 -17.55 22.43
N ARG A 203 -5.10 -16.91 23.37
CA ARG A 203 -6.39 -17.43 23.89
C ARG A 203 -7.42 -17.56 22.76
N ILE A 204 -7.55 -16.55 21.90
CA ILE A 204 -8.48 -16.57 20.77
C ILE A 204 -8.09 -17.66 19.77
N LEU A 205 -6.81 -17.74 19.37
CA LEU A 205 -6.33 -18.72 18.42
C LEU A 205 -6.43 -20.16 18.99
N GLY A 206 -6.12 -20.33 20.28
CA GLY A 206 -6.25 -21.61 20.97
C GLY A 206 -7.70 -22.11 21.01
N GLY A 207 -8.65 -21.24 21.27
CA GLY A 207 -10.10 -21.56 21.22
C GLY A 207 -10.60 -21.92 19.80
N LEU A 208 -9.89 -21.49 18.75
CA LEU A 208 -10.22 -21.80 17.36
C LEU A 208 -9.41 -22.98 16.78
N GLY A 209 -8.57 -23.64 17.60
CA GLY A 209 -7.72 -24.75 17.14
C GLY A 209 -6.56 -24.33 16.24
N HIS A 210 -6.26 -23.05 16.14
CA HIS A 210 -5.18 -22.51 15.29
C HIS A 210 -3.89 -22.39 16.11
N LYS A 211 -3.01 -23.40 16.06
CA LYS A 211 -1.66 -23.37 16.65
C LYS A 211 -0.62 -23.68 15.56
N GLY A 212 0.38 -22.82 15.37
CA GLY A 212 1.50 -23.14 14.48
C GLY A 212 2.36 -21.95 14.08
N ARG A 213 3.61 -22.23 13.70
CA ARG A 213 4.51 -21.27 13.05
C ARG A 213 3.82 -20.68 11.82
N GLY A 214 3.82 -19.36 11.70
CA GLY A 214 3.14 -18.64 10.62
C GLY A 214 1.76 -18.07 10.98
N SER A 215 1.32 -18.24 12.24
CA SER A 215 0.11 -17.56 12.75
C SER A 215 0.22 -16.03 12.58
N PRO A 216 -0.87 -15.37 12.14
CA PRO A 216 -0.86 -13.92 11.98
C PRO A 216 -0.48 -13.21 13.28
N LEU A 217 0.42 -12.22 13.21
CA LEU A 217 0.73 -11.39 14.38
C LEU A 217 -0.53 -10.64 14.84
N PHE A 218 -1.23 -10.00 13.91
CA PHE A 218 -2.45 -9.26 14.19
C PHE A 218 -3.68 -9.96 13.59
N ILE A 219 -4.64 -10.32 14.45
CA ILE A 219 -5.84 -11.07 14.06
C ILE A 219 -7.11 -10.23 14.08
N ASN A 220 -8.07 -10.63 13.27
CA ASN A 220 -9.45 -10.15 13.33
C ASN A 220 -10.25 -10.99 14.36
N ALA A 221 -11.53 -10.64 14.59
CA ALA A 221 -12.39 -11.34 15.56
C ALA A 221 -12.63 -12.84 15.24
N ARG A 222 -12.31 -13.29 14.03
CA ARG A 222 -12.44 -14.69 13.60
C ARG A 222 -11.09 -15.44 13.62
N GLY A 223 -10.05 -14.86 14.21
CA GLY A 223 -8.70 -15.44 14.26
C GLY A 223 -7.90 -15.32 12.96
N GLY A 224 -8.46 -14.81 11.88
CA GLY A 224 -7.78 -14.64 10.61
C GLY A 224 -6.97 -13.32 10.53
N ARG A 225 -6.13 -13.19 9.50
CA ARG A 225 -5.35 -11.96 9.23
C ARG A 225 -6.25 -10.75 9.07
N LEU A 226 -5.77 -9.60 9.54
CA LEU A 226 -6.39 -8.29 9.24
C LEU A 226 -6.19 -7.93 7.77
N THR A 227 -7.15 -7.16 7.23
CA THR A 227 -6.97 -6.51 5.92
C THR A 227 -6.47 -5.08 6.10
N SER A 228 -5.81 -4.53 5.09
CA SER A 228 -5.40 -3.11 5.09
C SER A 228 -6.58 -2.16 5.32
N ARG A 229 -7.78 -2.52 4.85
CA ARG A 229 -9.02 -1.75 5.10
C ARG A 229 -9.43 -1.81 6.58
N SER A 230 -9.25 -2.95 7.24
CA SER A 230 -9.52 -3.08 8.68
C SER A 230 -8.59 -2.21 9.50
N VAL A 231 -7.30 -2.19 9.19
CA VAL A 231 -6.31 -1.32 9.84
C VAL A 231 -6.63 0.16 9.61
N ALA A 232 -7.01 0.54 8.39
CA ALA A 232 -7.44 1.92 8.12
C ALA A 232 -8.69 2.33 8.92
N ARG A 233 -9.65 1.42 9.13
CA ARG A 233 -10.84 1.67 9.99
C ARG A 233 -10.46 1.79 11.48
N ILE A 234 -9.52 0.96 11.95
CA ILE A 234 -8.99 1.05 13.33
C ILE A 234 -8.34 2.43 13.52
N LEU A 235 -7.45 2.84 12.64
CA LEU A 235 -6.81 4.15 12.71
C LEU A 235 -7.85 5.27 12.71
N HIS A 236 -8.83 5.24 11.80
CA HIS A 236 -9.88 6.25 11.72
C HIS A 236 -10.70 6.35 13.01
N LYS A 237 -11.05 5.22 13.63
CA LYS A 237 -11.73 5.15 14.93
C LYS A 237 -10.97 5.94 16.01
N TYR A 238 -9.65 5.78 16.08
CA TYR A 238 -8.83 6.45 17.09
C TYR A 238 -8.53 7.92 16.76
N ILE A 239 -8.42 8.27 15.50
CA ILE A 239 -8.36 9.66 15.05
C ILE A 239 -9.59 10.45 15.52
N LEU A 240 -10.78 9.88 15.36
CA LEU A 240 -12.01 10.51 15.84
C LEU A 240 -12.04 10.61 17.37
N LYS A 241 -11.57 9.57 18.08
CA LYS A 241 -11.51 9.59 19.56
C LYS A 241 -10.54 10.63 20.12
N CYS A 242 -9.44 10.89 19.42
CA CYS A 242 -8.47 11.94 19.76
C CYS A 242 -8.97 13.36 19.42
N GLY A 243 -10.14 13.50 18.79
CA GLY A 243 -10.63 14.82 18.32
C GLY A 243 -9.81 15.43 17.17
N LEU A 244 -9.01 14.64 16.46
CA LEU A 244 -8.23 15.12 15.33
C LEU A 244 -9.12 15.33 14.11
N LEU A 245 -9.29 16.59 13.68
CA LEU A 245 -10.21 16.97 12.58
C LEU A 245 -9.67 16.67 11.19
N ARG A 246 -8.46 16.14 11.07
CA ARG A 246 -7.81 15.86 9.78
C ARG A 246 -7.94 14.38 9.37
N LYS A 247 -7.98 14.14 8.06
CA LYS A 247 -7.97 12.76 7.54
C LYS A 247 -6.56 12.18 7.62
N VAL A 248 -6.37 11.23 8.52
CA VAL A 248 -5.13 10.49 8.68
C VAL A 248 -5.29 9.08 8.11
N SER A 249 -4.32 8.67 7.32
CA SER A 249 -4.25 7.31 6.76
C SER A 249 -3.00 6.59 7.31
N PRO A 250 -2.91 5.26 7.19
CA PRO A 250 -1.66 4.55 7.54
C PRO A 250 -0.43 5.08 6.78
N HIS A 251 -0.64 5.63 5.58
CA HIS A 251 0.44 6.28 4.83
C HIS A 251 0.87 7.61 5.46
N ALA A 252 -0.05 8.36 6.08
CA ALA A 252 0.29 9.56 6.81
C ALA A 252 1.12 9.27 8.07
N LEU A 253 0.84 8.18 8.82
CA LEU A 253 1.68 7.75 9.94
C LEU A 253 3.11 7.40 9.49
N ARG A 254 3.24 6.69 8.37
CA ARG A 254 4.55 6.38 7.78
C ARG A 254 5.27 7.66 7.32
N HIS A 255 4.54 8.65 6.82
CA HIS A 255 5.11 9.94 6.46
C HIS A 255 5.56 10.71 7.71
N SER A 256 4.74 10.70 8.79
CA SER A 256 5.14 11.28 10.09
C SER A 256 6.41 10.63 10.63
N PHE A 257 6.52 9.30 10.58
CA PHE A 257 7.75 8.59 10.93
C PHE A 257 8.97 9.14 10.17
N ALA A 258 8.87 9.24 8.82
CA ALA A 258 9.97 9.74 8.00
C ALA A 258 10.33 11.21 8.33
N THR A 259 9.33 12.06 8.51
CA THR A 259 9.51 13.47 8.82
C THR A 259 10.15 13.64 10.20
N HIS A 260 9.68 12.93 11.23
CA HIS A 260 10.22 13.03 12.58
C HIS A 260 11.67 12.55 12.66
N LEU A 261 12.03 11.48 11.93
CA LEU A 261 13.44 11.06 11.84
C LEU A 261 14.30 12.13 11.15
N LEU A 262 13.79 12.75 10.10
CA LEU A 262 14.50 13.79 9.36
C LEU A 262 14.70 15.04 10.24
N ASP A 263 13.66 15.47 10.95
CA ASP A 263 13.69 16.61 11.87
C ASP A 263 14.64 16.37 13.05
N ALA A 264 14.80 15.10 13.46
CA ALA A 264 15.78 14.69 14.47
C ALA A 264 17.21 14.52 13.91
N GLY A 265 17.45 14.88 12.64
CA GLY A 265 18.77 14.88 12.01
C GLY A 265 19.23 13.53 11.46
N ALA A 266 18.31 12.58 11.25
CA ALA A 266 18.66 11.33 10.58
C ALA A 266 18.99 11.58 9.10
N ASP A 267 19.99 10.87 8.58
CA ASP A 267 20.36 10.95 7.17
C ASP A 267 19.24 10.43 6.26
N LEU A 268 18.96 11.16 5.16
CA LEU A 268 17.90 10.84 4.20
C LEU A 268 18.07 9.44 3.59
N ARG A 269 19.29 9.00 3.37
CA ARG A 269 19.60 7.68 2.83
C ARG A 269 19.22 6.58 3.82
N ALA A 270 19.56 6.74 5.10
CA ALA A 270 19.14 5.83 6.16
C ALA A 270 17.61 5.74 6.28
N ILE A 271 16.91 6.87 6.19
CA ILE A 271 15.44 6.91 6.17
C ILE A 271 14.88 6.16 4.95
N GLN A 272 15.47 6.34 3.76
CA GLN A 272 15.05 5.62 2.56
C GLN A 272 15.25 4.10 2.68
N GLU A 273 16.34 3.66 3.30
CA GLU A 273 16.61 2.24 3.59
C GLU A 273 15.60 1.67 4.58
N LEU A 274 15.33 2.34 5.71
CA LEU A 274 14.30 1.96 6.67
C LEU A 274 12.92 1.82 6.01
N LEU A 275 12.59 2.74 5.14
CA LEU A 275 11.32 2.73 4.41
C LEU A 275 11.27 1.69 3.28
N GLY A 276 12.39 1.14 2.83
CA GLY A 276 12.46 0.21 1.71
C GLY A 276 12.03 0.87 0.39
N HIS A 277 12.56 2.06 0.11
CA HIS A 277 12.43 2.71 -1.19
C HIS A 277 13.42 2.04 -2.16
N VAL A 278 12.93 1.12 -2.97
CA VAL A 278 13.70 0.44 -4.01
C VAL A 278 13.92 1.41 -5.16
N SER A 279 15.03 2.13 -5.12
CA SER A 279 15.59 2.84 -6.28
C SER A 279 17.11 2.89 -6.25
N LEU A 280 17.75 1.85 -5.74
CA LEU A 280 19.14 1.59 -6.05
C LEU A 280 19.27 0.09 -6.27
N SER A 281 19.62 -0.24 -7.53
CA SER A 281 20.05 -1.57 -7.93
C SER A 281 21.07 -2.08 -6.92
N THR A 282 20.75 -3.15 -6.29
CA THR A 282 21.64 -4.23 -5.91
C THR A 282 21.04 -4.96 -4.71
N THR A 283 21.02 -6.24 -4.84
CA THR A 283 20.88 -7.23 -3.78
C THR A 283 22.07 -7.06 -2.79
N GLN A 284 22.10 -5.96 -2.05
CA GLN A 284 22.98 -5.88 -0.89
C GLN A 284 22.39 -6.81 0.17
N ARG A 285 23.04 -7.95 0.38
CA ARG A 285 22.85 -8.75 1.57
C ARG A 285 23.02 -7.80 2.76
N TYR A 286 21.98 -7.66 3.58
CA TYR A 286 22.11 -6.95 4.85
C TYR A 286 23.17 -7.69 5.67
N THR A 287 24.34 -7.12 5.77
CA THR A 287 25.39 -7.57 6.68
C THR A 287 25.01 -7.08 8.08
N HIS A 288 25.47 -7.76 9.14
CA HIS A 288 25.27 -7.31 10.52
C HIS A 288 25.65 -5.83 10.73
N VAL A 289 26.72 -5.39 10.08
CA VAL A 289 27.20 -3.99 10.12
C VAL A 289 26.18 -2.99 9.59
N SER A 290 25.35 -3.36 8.59
CA SER A 290 24.32 -2.46 8.06
C SER A 290 23.09 -2.37 8.97
N VAL A 291 22.78 -3.44 9.69
CA VAL A 291 21.66 -3.48 10.66
C VAL A 291 22.02 -2.65 11.89
N ASP A 292 23.23 -2.82 12.45
CA ASP A 292 23.70 -2.08 13.62
C ASP A 292 23.69 -0.56 13.36
N LYS A 293 24.13 -0.15 12.17
CA LYS A 293 24.09 1.26 11.76
C LYS A 293 22.66 1.81 11.63
N LEU A 294 21.73 1.00 11.12
CA LEU A 294 20.32 1.41 11.04
C LEU A 294 19.70 1.53 12.45
N MET A 295 20.05 0.61 13.36
CA MET A 295 19.64 0.66 14.76
C MET A 295 20.17 1.91 15.44
N GLU A 296 21.46 2.24 15.28
CA GLU A 296 22.08 3.45 15.84
C GLU A 296 21.35 4.72 15.38
N VAL A 297 21.08 4.86 14.08
CA VAL A 297 20.34 6.00 13.53
C VAL A 297 18.91 6.05 14.10
N TYR A 298 18.25 4.89 14.18
CA TYR A 298 16.92 4.78 14.74
C TYR A 298 16.86 5.18 16.21
N ASP A 299 17.75 4.63 17.04
CA ASP A 299 17.80 4.90 18.50
C ASP A 299 18.10 6.36 18.83
N ARG A 300 18.88 7.01 17.98
CA ARG A 300 19.21 8.44 18.13
C ARG A 300 18.07 9.36 17.71
N ALA A 301 17.34 9.00 16.65
CA ALA A 301 16.43 9.93 15.98
C ALA A 301 14.95 9.63 16.19
N HIS A 302 14.57 8.38 16.51
CA HIS A 302 13.15 8.05 16.62
C HIS A 302 12.55 8.43 17.97
N PRO A 303 11.44 9.22 18.04
CA PRO A 303 10.88 9.71 19.30
C PRO A 303 10.40 8.63 20.29
N ARG A 304 10.23 7.40 19.83
CA ARG A 304 9.78 6.23 20.63
C ARG A 304 10.74 5.04 20.51
N ALA A 305 12.02 5.28 20.24
CA ALA A 305 13.02 4.21 20.20
C ALA A 305 13.15 3.52 21.58
N LYS A 306 13.11 4.31 22.66
CA LYS A 306 13.23 3.86 24.06
C LYS A 306 11.90 3.86 24.79
#